data_dc8acb5baff0a577a3644033250370b9
#
_entry.id   dc8acb5baff0a577a3644033250370b9
#
_cell.length_a   1.000
_cell.length_b   1.000
_cell.length_c   1.000
_cell.angle_alpha   90.00
_cell.angle_beta   90.00
_cell.angle_gamma   90.00
#
_symmetry.space_group_name_H-M   'P 1'
#
loop_
_entity.id
_entity.type
_entity.pdbx_description
1 polymer ?
#
loop_
_entity_poly.entity_id
_entity_poly.type
_entity_poly.pdbx_seq_one_letter_code
_entity_poly.pdbx_strand_id
1 'polypeptide(L)'
;MAKFTKPKKKKTNNFVALKKVRLEHESEGFPITAIREIKILRQLNHPNVVSLKEVVTDKEDSYEFKKGGGSFYLVFEYMDHDLTGLIESGMVDFSVRDNAIIMRQLLEGLNYCHKQNFIHRDIKCSNILLNNKGELKLADLGLARLFDNEQIRLYTNKVVTLRYRPPELLLGEERYGPSVDIWSCGCILGELFIKKNMFHGKDEFDQLELISQLCGSPCPANWPEVIKLPYWKFISQKKTLQSKTQ
;
A
#
# COMPACT_ATOMS: atom_id res chain seq x y z
N MET A 1 -0.96 12.11 -6.08
CA MET A 1 -1.43 12.10 -4.68
C MET A 1 -2.93 12.31 -4.67
N ALA A 2 -3.72 11.43 -4.04
CA ALA A 2 -5.16 11.62 -3.92
C ALA A 2 -5.43 12.82 -3.01
N LYS A 3 -6.34 13.72 -3.41
CA LYS A 3 -6.75 14.83 -2.55
C LYS A 3 -7.93 14.37 -1.70
N PHE A 4 -7.75 14.33 -0.39
CA PHE A 4 -8.83 14.11 0.56
C PHE A 4 -9.32 15.44 1.09
N THR A 5 -10.64 15.59 1.20
CA THR A 5 -11.30 16.74 1.84
C THR A 5 -12.17 16.25 2.96
N LYS A 6 -12.37 17.08 4.00
CA LYS A 6 -13.15 16.79 5.22
C LYS A 6 -14.48 17.57 5.22
N PRO A 7 -15.50 17.18 4.44
CA PRO A 7 -16.82 17.76 4.54
C PRO A 7 -17.65 17.11 5.66
N LYS A 8 -18.67 17.87 6.13
CA LYS A 8 -19.73 17.31 6.99
C LYS A 8 -20.86 16.78 6.15
N LYS A 9 -21.35 15.59 6.47
CA LYS A 9 -22.55 15.03 5.86
C LYS A 9 -23.78 15.78 6.39
N LYS A 10 -24.50 16.51 5.54
CA LYS A 10 -25.64 17.40 5.94
C LYS A 10 -26.71 16.67 6.77
N LYS A 11 -27.01 15.40 6.44
CA LYS A 11 -28.06 14.62 7.13
C LYS A 11 -27.66 14.09 8.52
N THR A 12 -26.39 13.82 8.77
CA THR A 12 -25.93 13.14 10.01
C THR A 12 -24.96 13.97 10.84
N ASN A 13 -24.54 15.13 10.34
CA ASN A 13 -23.50 16.02 10.92
C ASN A 13 -22.14 15.33 11.18
N ASN A 14 -21.94 14.10 10.69
CA ASN A 14 -20.70 13.36 10.84
C ASN A 14 -19.66 13.77 9.77
N PHE A 15 -18.40 13.77 10.15
CA PHE A 15 -17.31 13.96 9.19
C PHE A 15 -17.15 12.73 8.30
N VAL A 16 -16.80 12.97 7.04
CA VAL A 16 -16.46 11.94 6.06
C VAL A 16 -15.16 12.35 5.33
N ALA A 17 -14.47 11.38 4.75
CA ALA A 17 -13.35 11.66 3.86
C ALA A 17 -13.80 11.48 2.41
N LEU A 18 -13.50 12.48 1.57
CA LEU A 18 -13.78 12.41 0.13
C LEU A 18 -12.47 12.20 -0.63
N LYS A 19 -12.40 11.11 -1.40
CA LYS A 19 -11.32 10.85 -2.35
C LYS A 19 -11.82 11.16 -3.76
N LYS A 20 -11.31 12.24 -4.37
CA LYS A 20 -11.65 12.59 -5.74
C LYS A 20 -11.07 11.56 -6.71
N VAL A 21 -11.92 11.00 -7.57
CA VAL A 21 -11.49 10.13 -8.68
C VAL A 21 -10.97 11.02 -9.80
N ARG A 22 -9.72 10.81 -10.24
CA ARG A 22 -9.15 11.52 -11.38
C ARG A 22 -9.63 10.88 -12.68
N LEU A 23 -10.24 11.66 -13.52
CA LEU A 23 -10.57 11.30 -14.90
C LEU A 23 -9.37 11.76 -15.76
N GLU A 24 -8.42 10.87 -16.03
CA GLU A 24 -7.15 11.26 -16.68
C GLU A 24 -7.30 11.52 -18.18
N HIS A 25 -8.36 10.97 -18.83
CA HIS A 25 -8.72 11.25 -20.22
C HIS A 25 -10.24 11.25 -20.33
N GLU A 26 -10.80 12.43 -20.54
CA GLU A 26 -12.27 12.64 -20.65
C GLU A 26 -12.93 11.87 -21.81
N SER A 27 -12.14 11.40 -22.79
CA SER A 27 -12.61 10.63 -23.96
C SER A 27 -12.84 9.13 -23.69
N GLU A 28 -12.28 8.55 -22.61
CA GLU A 28 -12.27 7.10 -22.38
C GLU A 28 -13.28 6.61 -21.31
N GLY A 29 -14.04 7.52 -20.70
CA GLY A 29 -15.05 7.18 -19.69
C GLY A 29 -14.46 7.01 -18.27
N PHE A 30 -15.17 6.26 -17.41
CA PHE A 30 -14.82 6.11 -16.00
C PHE A 30 -13.58 5.22 -15.81
N PRO A 31 -12.55 5.64 -15.02
CA PRO A 31 -11.28 4.91 -14.90
C PRO A 31 -11.47 3.49 -14.38
N ILE A 32 -10.91 2.51 -15.11
CA ILE A 32 -10.99 1.10 -14.74
C ILE A 32 -10.37 0.79 -13.36
N THR A 33 -9.38 1.58 -12.98
CA THR A 33 -8.75 1.51 -11.65
C THR A 33 -9.72 1.87 -10.54
N ALA A 34 -10.53 2.92 -10.73
CA ALA A 34 -11.57 3.33 -9.77
C ALA A 34 -12.71 2.30 -9.70
N ILE A 35 -13.13 1.73 -10.83
CA ILE A 35 -14.12 0.63 -10.84
C ILE A 35 -13.61 -0.56 -10.03
N ARG A 36 -12.35 -0.93 -10.20
CA ARG A 36 -11.73 -2.04 -9.44
C ARG A 36 -11.69 -1.73 -7.95
N GLU A 37 -11.23 -0.54 -7.56
CA GLU A 37 -11.18 -0.10 -6.17
C GLU A 37 -12.57 -0.16 -5.53
N ILE A 38 -13.61 0.36 -6.21
CA ILE A 38 -14.99 0.31 -5.74
C ILE A 38 -15.49 -1.13 -5.57
N LYS A 39 -15.21 -2.01 -6.55
CA LYS A 39 -15.62 -3.43 -6.47
C LYS A 39 -14.97 -4.14 -5.28
N ILE A 40 -13.68 -3.92 -5.04
CA ILE A 40 -12.95 -4.50 -3.92
C ILE A 40 -13.51 -3.95 -2.60
N LEU A 41 -13.61 -2.62 -2.46
CA LEU A 41 -14.10 -1.97 -1.26
C LEU A 41 -15.53 -2.39 -0.87
N ARG A 42 -16.38 -2.71 -1.84
CA ARG A 42 -17.75 -3.20 -1.58
C ARG A 42 -17.80 -4.63 -1.07
N GLN A 43 -16.77 -5.42 -1.30
CA GLN A 43 -16.68 -6.83 -0.84
C GLN A 43 -16.03 -6.93 0.55
N LEU A 44 -15.25 -5.91 0.94
CA LEU A 44 -14.51 -5.93 2.19
C LEU A 44 -15.32 -5.25 3.31
N ASN A 45 -15.53 -5.99 4.40
CA ASN A 45 -16.19 -5.49 5.60
C ASN A 45 -15.43 -6.02 6.84
N HIS A 46 -14.55 -5.20 7.39
CA HIS A 46 -13.73 -5.55 8.54
C HIS A 46 -13.42 -4.28 9.37
N PRO A 47 -13.38 -4.36 10.71
CA PRO A 47 -13.10 -3.19 11.54
C PRO A 47 -11.77 -2.50 11.24
N ASN A 48 -10.75 -3.24 10.77
CA ASN A 48 -9.44 -2.69 10.43
C ASN A 48 -9.22 -2.46 8.93
N VAL A 49 -10.27 -2.41 8.13
CA VAL A 49 -10.23 -2.00 6.71
C VAL A 49 -11.18 -0.82 6.53
N VAL A 50 -10.75 0.21 5.79
CA VAL A 50 -11.56 1.39 5.55
C VAL A 50 -12.84 1.04 4.80
N SER A 51 -13.98 1.58 5.26
CA SER A 51 -15.29 1.31 4.67
C SER A 51 -15.68 2.37 3.65
N LEU A 52 -15.98 1.96 2.43
CA LEU A 52 -16.61 2.81 1.42
C LEU A 52 -18.10 3.00 1.79
N LYS A 53 -18.49 4.24 2.10
CA LYS A 53 -19.87 4.58 2.45
C LYS A 53 -20.75 4.75 1.22
N GLU A 54 -20.31 5.55 0.27
CA GLU A 54 -21.04 5.86 -0.96
C GLU A 54 -20.10 6.38 -2.05
N VAL A 55 -20.60 6.42 -3.27
CA VAL A 55 -19.95 7.10 -4.40
C VAL A 55 -20.87 8.24 -4.81
N VAL A 56 -20.34 9.46 -4.87
CA VAL A 56 -21.10 10.66 -5.19
C VAL A 56 -20.47 11.41 -6.35
N THR A 57 -21.25 12.25 -7.00
CA THR A 57 -20.82 13.13 -8.08
C THR A 57 -21.15 14.58 -7.73
N ASP A 58 -20.39 15.53 -8.26
CA ASP A 58 -20.65 16.97 -8.16
C ASP A 58 -21.62 17.49 -9.23
N LYS A 59 -22.09 16.64 -10.14
CA LYS A 59 -23.05 16.96 -11.19
C LYS A 59 -24.32 16.12 -11.02
N GLU A 60 -25.49 16.78 -11.15
CA GLU A 60 -26.80 16.13 -11.01
C GLU A 60 -27.26 15.47 -12.32
N ASP A 61 -26.77 15.96 -13.49
CA ASP A 61 -27.24 15.50 -14.79
C ASP A 61 -26.16 14.71 -15.57
N SER A 62 -26.55 13.56 -16.11
CA SER A 62 -25.73 12.71 -16.97
C SER A 62 -25.30 13.43 -18.28
N TYR A 63 -26.04 14.44 -18.74
CA TYR A 63 -25.72 15.24 -19.92
C TYR A 63 -24.54 16.19 -19.67
N GLU A 64 -24.48 16.82 -18.49
CA GLU A 64 -23.34 17.65 -18.07
C GLU A 64 -22.06 16.83 -17.88
N PHE A 65 -22.21 15.54 -17.50
CA PHE A 65 -21.10 14.61 -17.38
C PHE A 65 -20.42 14.34 -18.72
N LYS A 66 -21.21 14.16 -19.79
CA LYS A 66 -20.73 13.92 -21.17
C LYS A 66 -20.01 15.13 -21.78
N LYS A 67 -20.24 16.32 -21.26
CA LYS A 67 -19.57 17.57 -21.68
C LYS A 67 -18.23 17.84 -20.97
N GLY A 68 -17.70 16.87 -20.21
CA GLY A 68 -16.34 16.94 -19.67
C GLY A 68 -16.17 17.84 -18.43
N GLY A 69 -17.10 17.85 -17.48
CA GLY A 69 -17.01 18.74 -16.33
C GLY A 69 -17.36 18.15 -14.96
N GLY A 70 -17.66 16.86 -14.87
CA GLY A 70 -18.05 16.24 -13.60
C GLY A 70 -16.88 15.53 -12.86
N SER A 71 -16.96 15.49 -11.54
CA SER A 71 -16.02 14.74 -10.70
C SER A 71 -16.76 13.69 -9.88
N PHE A 72 -16.16 12.50 -9.75
CA PHE A 72 -16.62 11.47 -8.84
C PHE A 72 -15.82 11.50 -7.55
N TYR A 73 -16.48 11.20 -6.46
CA TYR A 73 -15.87 11.12 -5.15
C TYR A 73 -16.26 9.80 -4.47
N LEU A 74 -15.26 9.10 -3.96
CA LEU A 74 -15.46 7.99 -3.06
C LEU A 74 -15.58 8.56 -1.65
N VAL A 75 -16.68 8.22 -0.96
CA VAL A 75 -16.97 8.70 0.39
C VAL A 75 -16.60 7.62 1.39
N PHE A 76 -15.64 7.91 2.25
CA PHE A 76 -15.18 7.02 3.30
C PHE A 76 -15.55 7.52 4.69
N GLU A 77 -15.46 6.64 5.67
CA GLU A 77 -15.40 7.05 7.06
C GLU A 77 -14.20 7.97 7.29
N TYR A 78 -14.36 8.93 8.20
CA TYR A 78 -13.28 9.86 8.53
C TYR A 78 -12.35 9.25 9.57
N MET A 79 -11.06 9.37 9.34
CA MET A 79 -10.00 9.01 10.28
C MET A 79 -9.16 10.25 10.57
N ASP A 80 -8.74 10.43 11.83
CA ASP A 80 -8.12 11.67 12.30
C ASP A 80 -6.68 11.83 11.80
N HIS A 81 -5.95 10.73 11.68
CA HIS A 81 -4.51 10.72 11.40
C HIS A 81 -4.15 9.60 10.42
N ASP A 82 -3.02 9.75 9.73
CA ASP A 82 -2.26 8.66 9.16
C ASP A 82 -0.99 8.40 9.98
N LEU A 83 -0.45 7.19 9.88
CA LEU A 83 0.69 6.78 10.70
C LEU A 83 1.98 7.54 10.36
N THR A 84 2.16 7.95 9.08
CA THR A 84 3.29 8.80 8.67
C THR A 84 3.24 10.13 9.40
N GLY A 85 2.09 10.82 9.36
CA GLY A 85 1.91 12.10 10.04
C GLY A 85 2.13 12.01 11.55
N LEU A 86 1.70 10.92 12.20
CA LEU A 86 1.94 10.71 13.63
C LEU A 86 3.43 10.50 13.94
N ILE A 87 4.15 9.72 13.14
CA ILE A 87 5.59 9.47 13.32
C ILE A 87 6.39 10.76 13.06
N GLU A 88 6.13 11.45 11.95
CA GLU A 88 6.88 12.62 11.51
C GLU A 88 6.62 13.86 12.41
N SER A 89 5.43 13.97 12.97
CA SER A 89 5.10 15.09 13.87
C SER A 89 5.92 15.10 15.17
N GLY A 90 6.39 13.92 15.60
CA GLY A 90 7.07 13.75 16.89
C GLY A 90 6.18 14.04 18.12
N MET A 91 4.87 14.31 17.92
CA MET A 91 3.93 14.61 19.01
C MET A 91 3.49 13.38 19.79
N VAL A 92 3.66 12.19 19.19
CA VAL A 92 3.28 10.92 19.82
C VAL A 92 4.51 10.04 19.96
N ASP A 93 4.80 9.63 21.17
CA ASP A 93 5.83 8.61 21.44
C ASP A 93 5.14 7.27 21.68
N PHE A 94 5.18 6.41 20.67
CA PHE A 94 4.57 5.10 20.74
C PHE A 94 5.38 4.18 21.65
N SER A 95 4.77 3.69 22.72
CA SER A 95 5.34 2.64 23.55
C SER A 95 5.40 1.30 22.79
N VAL A 96 6.17 0.35 23.29
CA VAL A 96 6.20 -1.03 22.75
C VAL A 96 4.79 -1.64 22.71
N ARG A 97 3.97 -1.32 23.72
CA ARG A 97 2.57 -1.78 23.77
C ARG A 97 1.72 -1.16 22.66
N ASP A 98 1.89 0.14 22.38
CA ASP A 98 1.17 0.82 21.31
C ASP A 98 1.58 0.25 19.94
N ASN A 99 2.89 0.04 19.72
CA ASN A 99 3.41 -0.61 18.52
C ASN A 99 2.79 -2.00 18.33
N ALA A 100 2.68 -2.81 19.38
CA ALA A 100 2.05 -4.12 19.32
C ALA A 100 0.56 -4.04 18.98
N ILE A 101 -0.18 -3.08 19.52
CA ILE A 101 -1.61 -2.85 19.23
C ILE A 101 -1.79 -2.41 17.78
N ILE A 102 -0.96 -1.49 17.29
CA ILE A 102 -0.96 -1.03 15.90
C ILE A 102 -0.70 -2.21 14.95
N MET A 103 0.36 -2.96 15.20
CA MET A 103 0.72 -4.09 14.35
C MET A 103 -0.33 -5.20 14.37
N ARG A 104 -0.94 -5.49 15.53
CA ARG A 104 -2.02 -6.47 15.62
C ARG A 104 -3.19 -6.07 14.73
N GLN A 105 -3.69 -4.85 14.86
CA GLN A 105 -4.81 -4.35 14.07
C GLN A 105 -4.48 -4.33 12.56
N LEU A 106 -3.28 -3.92 12.18
CA LEU A 106 -2.80 -3.94 10.81
C LEU A 106 -2.82 -5.37 10.24
N LEU A 107 -2.25 -6.33 10.96
CA LEU A 107 -2.18 -7.72 10.53
C LEU A 107 -3.57 -8.39 10.52
N GLU A 108 -4.49 -8.05 11.42
CA GLU A 108 -5.88 -8.52 11.40
C GLU A 108 -6.60 -8.03 10.15
N GLY A 109 -6.50 -6.74 9.82
CA GLY A 109 -7.09 -6.17 8.59
C GLY A 109 -6.48 -6.77 7.32
N LEU A 110 -5.16 -6.94 7.29
CA LEU A 110 -4.47 -7.52 6.15
C LEU A 110 -4.79 -9.00 5.96
N ASN A 111 -4.80 -9.79 7.04
CA ASN A 111 -5.20 -11.20 7.02
C ASN A 111 -6.64 -11.36 6.49
N TYR A 112 -7.55 -10.47 6.86
CA TYR A 112 -8.89 -10.47 6.30
C TYR A 112 -8.86 -10.26 4.78
N CYS A 113 -8.11 -9.26 4.27
CA CYS A 113 -7.97 -9.03 2.83
C CYS A 113 -7.40 -10.26 2.11
N HIS A 114 -6.33 -10.87 2.66
CA HIS A 114 -5.70 -12.06 2.10
C HIS A 114 -6.66 -13.27 2.09
N LYS A 115 -7.48 -13.46 3.12
CA LYS A 115 -8.53 -14.51 3.17
C LYS A 115 -9.64 -14.29 2.13
N GLN A 116 -9.88 -13.05 1.72
CA GLN A 116 -10.76 -12.71 0.60
C GLN A 116 -10.02 -12.74 -0.75
N ASN A 117 -8.82 -13.32 -0.79
CA ASN A 117 -7.96 -13.42 -1.96
C ASN A 117 -7.52 -12.07 -2.55
N PHE A 118 -7.39 -11.01 -1.74
CA PHE A 118 -6.85 -9.73 -2.18
C PHE A 118 -5.44 -9.50 -1.64
N ILE A 119 -4.50 -9.15 -2.52
CA ILE A 119 -3.20 -8.60 -2.18
C ILE A 119 -3.30 -7.08 -2.25
N HIS A 120 -2.85 -6.37 -1.22
CA HIS A 120 -2.95 -4.91 -1.13
C HIS A 120 -1.96 -4.20 -2.06
N ARG A 121 -0.70 -4.59 -2.02
CA ARG A 121 0.42 -4.13 -2.86
C ARG A 121 0.85 -2.66 -2.68
N ASP A 122 0.35 -1.96 -1.67
CA ASP A 122 0.82 -0.62 -1.29
C ASP A 122 0.70 -0.39 0.23
N ILE A 123 1.13 -1.38 1.02
CA ILE A 123 1.23 -1.26 2.48
C ILE A 123 2.37 -0.29 2.80
N LYS A 124 2.03 0.81 3.49
CA LYS A 124 2.95 1.86 3.95
C LYS A 124 2.30 2.71 5.03
N CYS A 125 3.08 3.43 5.83
CA CYS A 125 2.58 4.23 6.95
C CYS A 125 1.49 5.23 6.55
N SER A 126 1.57 5.88 5.39
CA SER A 126 0.55 6.83 4.93
C SER A 126 -0.80 6.19 4.53
N ASN A 127 -0.84 4.86 4.34
CA ASN A 127 -2.06 4.10 4.07
C ASN A 127 -2.62 3.43 5.33
N ILE A 128 -2.01 3.66 6.49
CA ILE A 128 -2.48 3.19 7.79
C ILE A 128 -3.10 4.38 8.51
N LEU A 129 -4.42 4.36 8.66
CA LEU A 129 -5.18 5.44 9.27
C LEU A 129 -5.54 5.08 10.71
N LEU A 130 -5.49 6.09 11.58
CA LEU A 130 -5.86 5.96 13.00
C LEU A 130 -6.85 7.06 13.37
N ASN A 131 -7.78 6.73 14.27
CA ASN A 131 -8.61 7.74 14.91
C ASN A 131 -8.13 8.02 16.35
N ASN A 132 -8.71 9.05 16.97
CA ASN A 132 -8.38 9.44 18.33
C ASN A 132 -8.75 8.40 19.42
N LYS A 133 -9.43 7.29 19.04
CA LYS A 133 -9.72 6.16 19.93
C LYS A 133 -8.68 5.04 19.82
N GLY A 134 -7.69 5.17 18.93
CA GLY A 134 -6.69 4.12 18.67
C GLY A 134 -7.21 3.01 17.74
N GLU A 135 -8.33 3.21 17.05
CA GLU A 135 -8.82 2.27 16.03
C GLU A 135 -8.04 2.50 14.73
N LEU A 136 -7.45 1.43 14.21
CA LEU A 136 -6.67 1.43 12.98
C LEU A 136 -7.49 0.92 11.80
N LYS A 137 -7.32 1.55 10.64
CA LYS A 137 -7.88 1.09 9.37
C LYS A 137 -6.87 1.13 8.24
N LEU A 138 -6.78 0.01 7.53
CA LEU A 138 -6.03 -0.12 6.29
C LEU A 138 -6.79 0.58 5.16
N ALA A 139 -6.12 1.46 4.41
CA ALA A 139 -6.72 2.31 3.38
C ALA A 139 -5.97 2.21 2.05
N ASP A 140 -6.57 2.80 1.01
CA ASP A 140 -6.04 2.91 -0.37
C ASP A 140 -5.83 1.57 -1.08
N LEU A 141 -6.93 0.91 -1.42
CA LEU A 141 -6.96 -0.35 -2.17
C LEU A 141 -6.85 -0.16 -3.71
N GLY A 142 -6.41 1.02 -4.16
CA GLY A 142 -6.30 1.34 -5.60
C GLY A 142 -5.35 0.43 -6.37
N LEU A 143 -4.31 -0.09 -5.71
CA LEU A 143 -3.37 -1.05 -6.28
C LEU A 143 -3.71 -2.51 -5.98
N ALA A 144 -4.75 -2.78 -5.17
CA ALA A 144 -5.10 -4.15 -4.80
C ALA A 144 -5.50 -5.01 -6.01
N ARG A 145 -5.22 -6.30 -5.92
CA ARG A 145 -5.57 -7.29 -6.95
C ARG A 145 -6.07 -8.57 -6.32
N LEU A 146 -6.99 -9.22 -7.03
CA LEU A 146 -7.35 -10.59 -6.75
C LEU A 146 -6.14 -11.50 -6.96
N PHE A 147 -5.90 -12.34 -5.99
CA PHE A 147 -4.88 -13.38 -5.99
C PHE A 147 -5.59 -14.74 -6.10
N ASP A 148 -5.10 -15.57 -6.98
CA ASP A 148 -5.62 -16.93 -7.18
C ASP A 148 -4.45 -17.90 -7.02
N ASN A 149 -4.54 -18.79 -6.04
CA ASN A 149 -3.52 -19.80 -5.80
C ASN A 149 -3.45 -20.86 -6.91
N GLU A 150 -4.55 -21.06 -7.64
CA GLU A 150 -4.65 -22.08 -8.67
C GLU A 150 -4.22 -21.56 -10.05
N GLN A 151 -4.25 -20.25 -10.28
CA GLN A 151 -3.84 -19.62 -11.51
C GLN A 151 -2.53 -18.86 -11.35
N ILE A 152 -1.50 -19.29 -12.07
CA ILE A 152 -0.23 -18.57 -12.18
C ILE A 152 -0.45 -17.32 -13.01
N ARG A 153 -0.80 -16.21 -12.34
CA ARG A 153 -0.87 -14.89 -12.98
C ARG A 153 0.46 -14.16 -12.80
N LEU A 154 0.90 -13.54 -13.88
CA LEU A 154 1.97 -12.56 -13.81
C LEU A 154 1.39 -11.22 -13.38
N TYR A 155 2.03 -10.59 -12.41
CA TYR A 155 1.70 -9.25 -11.96
C TYR A 155 2.85 -8.31 -12.26
N THR A 156 2.58 -7.02 -12.46
CA THR A 156 3.68 -6.06 -12.57
C THR A 156 4.49 -6.03 -11.27
N ASN A 157 5.80 -6.12 -11.37
CA ASN A 157 6.72 -5.98 -10.25
C ASN A 157 6.97 -4.52 -9.83
N LYS A 158 6.57 -3.55 -10.65
CA LYS A 158 6.65 -2.11 -10.35
C LYS A 158 5.47 -1.64 -9.50
N VAL A 159 5.24 -2.35 -8.40
CA VAL A 159 4.26 -2.04 -7.36
C VAL A 159 4.97 -1.95 -6.02
N VAL A 160 4.24 -1.61 -4.99
CA VAL A 160 4.74 -1.31 -3.65
C VAL A 160 5.67 -0.09 -3.66
N THR A 161 5.44 0.86 -2.81
CA THR A 161 6.31 2.02 -2.64
C THR A 161 7.73 1.57 -2.32
N LEU A 162 8.75 2.10 -3.00
CA LEU A 162 10.15 1.60 -3.00
C LEU A 162 10.68 1.23 -1.60
N ARG A 163 10.43 2.08 -0.61
CA ARG A 163 10.90 1.89 0.78
C ARG A 163 10.30 0.70 1.52
N TYR A 164 9.18 0.19 1.01
CA TYR A 164 8.44 -0.96 1.56
C TYR A 164 8.46 -2.16 0.62
N ARG A 165 9.20 -2.08 -0.52
CA ARG A 165 9.24 -3.10 -1.56
C ARG A 165 10.15 -4.26 -1.16
N PRO A 166 9.66 -5.51 -1.23
CA PRO A 166 10.42 -6.69 -0.87
C PRO A 166 11.51 -7.03 -1.90
N PRO A 167 12.53 -7.80 -1.48
CA PRO A 167 13.67 -8.15 -2.34
C PRO A 167 13.28 -8.92 -3.61
N GLU A 168 12.27 -9.78 -3.57
CA GLU A 168 11.81 -10.51 -4.76
C GLU A 168 11.30 -9.57 -5.85
N LEU A 169 10.58 -8.51 -5.49
CA LEU A 169 10.11 -7.51 -6.46
C LEU A 169 11.26 -6.64 -6.99
N LEU A 170 12.23 -6.32 -6.15
CA LEU A 170 13.46 -5.60 -6.56
C LEU A 170 14.31 -6.45 -7.51
N LEU A 171 14.23 -7.78 -7.41
CA LEU A 171 14.89 -8.74 -8.29
C LEU A 171 14.07 -9.11 -9.53
N GLY A 172 12.90 -8.49 -9.71
CA GLY A 172 12.12 -8.61 -10.93
C GLY A 172 11.10 -9.74 -10.92
N GLU A 173 10.74 -10.32 -9.74
CA GLU A 173 9.71 -11.35 -9.67
C GLU A 173 8.34 -10.79 -10.06
N GLU A 174 7.66 -11.51 -10.94
CA GLU A 174 6.28 -11.20 -11.38
C GLU A 174 5.25 -12.22 -10.85
N ARG A 175 5.72 -13.35 -10.29
CA ARG A 175 4.91 -14.39 -9.67
C ARG A 175 4.99 -14.28 -8.15
N TYR A 176 4.28 -13.32 -7.59
CA TYR A 176 4.29 -13.06 -6.17
C TYR A 176 2.90 -13.17 -5.55
N GLY A 177 2.85 -13.36 -4.25
CA GLY A 177 1.63 -13.52 -3.48
C GLY A 177 1.55 -12.56 -2.28
N PRO A 178 0.73 -12.89 -1.30
CA PRO A 178 0.49 -12.08 -0.09
C PRO A 178 1.74 -11.74 0.73
N SER A 179 2.84 -12.49 0.58
CA SER A 179 4.11 -12.25 1.28
C SER A 179 4.68 -10.85 1.06
N VAL A 180 4.41 -10.22 -0.11
CA VAL A 180 4.89 -8.86 -0.40
C VAL A 180 4.32 -7.82 0.59
N ASP A 181 3.06 -8.00 1.00
CA ASP A 181 2.42 -7.14 2.00
C ASP A 181 2.99 -7.38 3.40
N ILE A 182 3.35 -8.63 3.72
CA ILE A 182 3.96 -8.98 5.03
C ILE A 182 5.34 -8.35 5.17
N TRP A 183 6.16 -8.34 4.11
CA TRP A 183 7.42 -7.62 4.11
C TRP A 183 7.22 -6.13 4.44
N SER A 184 6.24 -5.50 3.79
CA SER A 184 5.90 -4.09 4.02
C SER A 184 5.46 -3.83 5.47
N CYS A 185 4.72 -4.77 6.09
CA CYS A 185 4.39 -4.70 7.51
C CYS A 185 5.65 -4.78 8.40
N GLY A 186 6.64 -5.59 8.04
CA GLY A 186 7.93 -5.63 8.73
C GLY A 186 8.67 -4.29 8.66
N CYS A 187 8.64 -3.61 7.50
CA CYS A 187 9.20 -2.27 7.35
C CYS A 187 8.47 -1.25 8.25
N ILE A 188 7.13 -1.31 8.33
CA ILE A 188 6.33 -0.45 9.23
C ILE A 188 6.71 -0.70 10.69
N LEU A 189 6.87 -1.95 11.10
CA LEU A 189 7.29 -2.28 12.46
C LEU A 189 8.65 -1.65 12.79
N GLY A 190 9.64 -1.77 11.91
CA GLY A 190 10.92 -1.11 12.06
C GLY A 190 10.78 0.40 12.18
N GLU A 191 9.96 1.03 11.32
CA GLU A 191 9.71 2.48 11.29
C GLU A 191 9.07 2.99 12.59
N LEU A 192 8.16 2.22 13.21
CA LEU A 192 7.57 2.53 14.52
C LEU A 192 8.62 2.63 15.64
N PHE A 193 9.68 1.80 15.59
CA PHE A 193 10.75 1.82 16.59
C PHE A 193 11.80 2.89 16.30
N ILE A 194 12.25 3.02 15.05
CA ILE A 194 13.35 3.92 14.69
C ILE A 194 12.89 5.33 14.32
N LYS A 195 11.56 5.56 14.22
CA LYS A 195 10.90 6.85 13.88
C LYS A 195 11.32 7.44 12.54
N LYS A 196 11.80 6.60 11.63
CA LYS A 196 12.18 6.95 10.25
C LYS A 196 12.06 5.73 9.35
N ASN A 197 12.07 5.92 8.02
CA ASN A 197 12.00 4.80 7.11
C ASN A 197 13.14 3.82 7.37
N MET A 198 12.81 2.52 7.47
CA MET A 198 13.77 1.46 7.74
C MET A 198 14.80 1.33 6.60
N PHE A 199 14.32 1.41 5.37
CA PHE A 199 15.15 1.40 4.16
C PHE A 199 14.80 2.61 3.31
N HIS A 200 15.78 3.44 2.98
CA HIS A 200 15.58 4.69 2.24
C HIS A 200 16.48 4.72 0.99
N GLY A 201 16.33 3.72 0.13
CA GLY A 201 17.04 3.65 -1.13
C GLY A 201 16.61 4.74 -2.11
N LYS A 202 17.58 5.23 -2.89
CA LYS A 202 17.36 6.22 -3.94
C LYS A 202 16.75 5.59 -5.20
N ASP A 203 17.10 4.35 -5.45
CA ASP A 203 16.62 3.51 -6.54
C ASP A 203 16.50 2.05 -6.08
N GLU A 204 16.07 1.17 -6.99
CA GLU A 204 15.82 -0.25 -6.69
C GLU A 204 17.09 -0.99 -6.27
N PHE A 205 18.24 -0.59 -6.82
CA PHE A 205 19.53 -1.21 -6.53
C PHE A 205 20.01 -0.81 -5.12
N ASP A 206 20.03 0.48 -4.83
CA ASP A 206 20.39 1.04 -3.52
C ASP A 206 19.45 0.48 -2.42
N GLN A 207 18.17 0.35 -2.72
CA GLN A 207 17.18 -0.27 -1.83
C GLN A 207 17.56 -1.71 -1.48
N LEU A 208 17.92 -2.52 -2.49
CA LEU A 208 18.32 -3.92 -2.28
C LEU A 208 19.65 -4.02 -1.52
N GLU A 209 20.55 -3.07 -1.72
CA GLU A 209 21.82 -3.00 -0.99
C GLU A 209 21.57 -2.72 0.50
N LEU A 210 20.73 -1.73 0.83
CA LEU A 210 20.34 -1.43 2.21
C LEU A 210 19.68 -2.63 2.90
N ILE A 211 18.77 -3.33 2.19
CA ILE A 211 18.18 -4.57 2.68
C ILE A 211 19.27 -5.62 2.94
N SER A 212 20.21 -5.78 2.01
CA SER A 212 21.29 -6.76 2.11
C SER A 212 22.23 -6.48 3.28
N GLN A 213 22.49 -5.22 3.60
CA GLN A 213 23.31 -4.82 4.74
C GLN A 213 22.68 -5.23 6.07
N LEU A 214 21.36 -5.15 6.20
CA LEU A 214 20.65 -5.47 7.44
C LEU A 214 20.24 -6.93 7.53
N CYS A 215 19.69 -7.50 6.46
CA CYS A 215 19.07 -8.83 6.44
C CYS A 215 20.00 -9.91 5.89
N GLY A 216 21.20 -9.55 5.41
CA GLY A 216 22.07 -10.45 4.67
C GLY A 216 21.78 -10.44 3.18
N SER A 217 22.84 -10.67 2.38
CA SER A 217 22.70 -10.68 0.93
C SER A 217 21.96 -11.92 0.44
N PRO A 218 21.02 -11.78 -0.49
CA PRO A 218 20.46 -12.91 -1.18
C PRO A 218 21.58 -13.76 -1.81
N CYS A 219 21.53 -15.06 -1.63
CA CYS A 219 22.46 -15.99 -2.27
C CYS A 219 21.81 -17.39 -2.38
N PRO A 220 22.29 -18.27 -3.28
CA PRO A 220 21.70 -19.60 -3.45
C PRO A 220 21.70 -20.47 -2.19
N ALA A 221 22.59 -20.20 -1.22
CA ALA A 221 22.64 -20.95 0.03
C ALA A 221 21.46 -20.64 0.96
N ASN A 222 21.01 -19.37 1.00
CA ASN A 222 19.88 -18.94 1.84
C ASN A 222 18.57 -18.76 1.07
N TRP A 223 18.66 -18.61 -0.26
CA TRP A 223 17.52 -18.47 -1.16
C TRP A 223 17.81 -19.15 -2.51
N PRO A 224 17.62 -20.49 -2.61
CA PRO A 224 17.98 -21.26 -3.81
C PRO A 224 17.34 -20.74 -5.10
N GLU A 225 16.08 -20.28 -5.03
CA GLU A 225 15.32 -19.81 -6.20
C GLU A 225 15.77 -18.44 -6.73
N VAL A 226 16.63 -17.73 -5.99
CA VAL A 226 17.08 -16.37 -6.36
C VAL A 226 17.77 -16.34 -7.74
N ILE A 227 18.42 -17.45 -8.12
CA ILE A 227 19.11 -17.59 -9.42
C ILE A 227 18.17 -17.55 -10.62
N LYS A 228 16.88 -17.80 -10.40
CA LYS A 228 15.83 -17.77 -11.44
C LYS A 228 15.25 -16.37 -11.64
N LEU A 229 15.51 -15.43 -10.72
CA LEU A 229 14.96 -14.10 -10.79
C LEU A 229 15.59 -13.26 -11.91
N PRO A 230 14.80 -12.45 -12.64
CA PRO A 230 15.24 -11.75 -13.83
C PRO A 230 16.51 -10.90 -13.64
N TYR A 231 16.62 -10.21 -12.48
CA TYR A 231 17.73 -9.27 -12.24
C TYR A 231 18.89 -9.86 -11.43
N TRP A 232 18.82 -11.16 -11.05
CA TRP A 232 19.85 -11.82 -10.25
C TRP A 232 21.25 -11.75 -10.89
N LYS A 233 21.35 -12.00 -12.20
CA LYS A 233 22.63 -12.00 -12.93
C LYS A 233 23.36 -10.65 -12.83
N PHE A 234 22.64 -9.54 -12.93
CA PHE A 234 23.21 -8.20 -12.84
C PHE A 234 23.79 -7.90 -11.46
N ILE A 235 23.14 -8.38 -10.41
CA ILE A 235 23.51 -8.14 -9.02
C ILE A 235 24.67 -9.02 -8.61
N SER A 236 24.67 -10.31 -8.99
CA SER A 236 25.75 -11.24 -8.67
C SER A 236 27.08 -10.84 -9.33
N GLN A 237 27.07 -10.34 -10.56
CA GLN A 237 28.26 -9.85 -11.26
C GLN A 237 28.86 -8.59 -10.61
N LYS A 238 28.03 -7.65 -10.14
CA LYS A 238 28.50 -6.41 -9.51
C LYS A 238 29.20 -6.67 -8.19
N LYS A 239 28.74 -7.64 -7.38
CA LYS A 239 29.40 -8.09 -6.14
C LYS A 239 30.75 -8.73 -6.40
N THR A 240 30.91 -9.49 -7.49
CA THR A 240 32.17 -10.12 -7.86
C THR A 240 33.22 -9.08 -8.28
N LEU A 241 32.81 -7.94 -8.85
CA LEU A 241 33.69 -6.85 -9.18
C LEU A 241 34.17 -6.04 -7.97
N GLN A 242 33.29 -5.81 -6.99
CA GLN A 242 33.66 -5.11 -5.75
C GLN A 242 34.59 -5.95 -4.86
N SER A 243 34.45 -7.28 -4.83
CA SER A 243 35.32 -8.17 -4.06
C SER A 243 36.70 -8.36 -4.70
N LYS A 244 36.91 -7.97 -5.96
CA LYS A 244 38.24 -8.01 -6.65
C LYS A 244 39.02 -6.70 -6.55
N THR A 245 38.43 -5.65 -6.00
CA THR A 245 39.02 -4.31 -5.85
C THR A 245 39.39 -3.98 -4.40
N GLN A 246 39.23 -4.93 -3.48
CA GLN A 246 39.77 -4.94 -2.10
C GLN A 246 40.90 -5.95 -1.99
#